data_393d183011b2e0d586d331ed73f5b6b7
#
_entry.id   393d183011b2e0d586d331ed73f5b6b7
#
_cell.length_a   1.000
_cell.length_b   1.000
_cell.length_c   1.000
_cell.angle_alpha   90.00
_cell.angle_beta   90.00
_cell.angle_gamma   90.00
#
_symmetry.space_group_name_H-M   'P 1'
#
loop_
_entity.id
_entity.type
_entity.pdbx_description
1 polymer ?
#
loop_
_entity_poly.entity_id
_entity_poly.type
_entity_poly.pdbx_seq_one_letter_code
_entity_poly.pdbx_strand_id
1 'polypeptide(L)'
;MPKPRYKTTNWKQYNKALINRGSLTFWIDEEAIRQWKQSKQDKRGRPRQFSDLAITTALMVKRVFSMPLRALQGFIDSVFSLANVPIVCPHYSCISRRAKQVEVSFKPKSRGAIQHLAIDATGLKVYGEGEWKVKKHATDGKRRVWRKLHLAVDTSTHEIVAAELSLSNVTDAEVLPNLLKQTRRRIIEISGDGAYDTRDCYDAIRFKRAVPLIPPREGAAFWENGHPRNLAVGCKKLYGSNNKWKKRYGYHKRSLSETAMHRVKQLLGGRLSLRNYNAQVGKTYAMIKALNKLTGLGMPETQCIV
;
A
#
# COMPACT_ATOMS: atom_id res chain seq x y z
N MET A 1 8.99 -3.25 -33.70
CA MET A 1 10.17 -3.03 -32.82
C MET A 1 10.24 -4.20 -31.84
N PRO A 2 11.40 -4.82 -31.62
CA PRO A 2 11.55 -5.88 -30.63
C PRO A 2 11.23 -5.34 -29.23
N LYS A 3 10.58 -6.17 -28.41
CA LYS A 3 10.27 -5.78 -27.02
C LYS A 3 11.58 -5.61 -26.24
N PRO A 4 11.76 -4.54 -25.47
CA PRO A 4 12.96 -4.34 -24.66
C PRO A 4 13.12 -5.50 -23.67
N ARG A 5 14.32 -6.06 -23.63
CA ARG A 5 14.69 -7.09 -22.63
C ARG A 5 15.37 -6.43 -21.44
N TYR A 6 15.08 -6.91 -20.26
CA TYR A 6 15.64 -6.39 -19.01
C TYR A 6 16.44 -7.49 -18.30
N LYS A 7 17.62 -7.12 -17.79
CA LYS A 7 18.47 -8.00 -16.97
C LYS A 7 18.54 -7.42 -15.55
N THR A 8 18.39 -8.27 -14.56
CA THR A 8 18.62 -7.88 -13.15
C THR A 8 20.13 -7.84 -12.90
N THR A 9 20.65 -6.69 -12.49
CA THR A 9 22.08 -6.45 -12.28
C THR A 9 22.55 -6.86 -10.88
N ASN A 10 21.70 -6.72 -9.87
CA ASN A 10 21.98 -7.03 -8.47
C ASN A 10 21.42 -8.40 -8.03
N TRP A 11 21.41 -9.41 -8.92
CA TRP A 11 20.75 -10.71 -8.66
C TRP A 11 21.19 -11.38 -7.36
N LYS A 12 22.48 -11.38 -7.04
CA LYS A 12 23.01 -12.00 -5.82
C LYS A 12 22.41 -11.38 -4.55
N GLN A 13 22.33 -10.06 -4.49
CA GLN A 13 21.77 -9.32 -3.36
C GLN A 13 20.26 -9.50 -3.29
N TYR A 14 19.57 -9.42 -4.44
CA TYR A 14 18.13 -9.60 -4.52
C TYR A 14 17.72 -11.03 -4.15
N ASN A 15 18.47 -12.06 -4.57
CA ASN A 15 18.21 -13.45 -4.18
C ASN A 15 18.34 -13.64 -2.65
N LYS A 16 19.36 -13.04 -2.01
CA LYS A 16 19.49 -13.04 -0.55
C LYS A 16 18.28 -12.37 0.13
N ALA A 17 17.78 -11.27 -0.44
CA ALA A 17 16.58 -10.61 0.04
C ALA A 17 15.34 -11.52 -0.08
N LEU A 18 15.21 -12.27 -1.17
CA LEU A 18 14.13 -13.24 -1.38
C LEU A 18 14.17 -14.37 -0.32
N ILE A 19 15.33 -14.92 -0.03
CA ILE A 19 15.53 -15.93 1.01
C ILE A 19 15.13 -15.37 2.38
N ASN A 20 15.57 -14.16 2.71
CA ASN A 20 15.27 -13.51 3.99
C ASN A 20 13.78 -13.22 4.20
N ARG A 21 12.95 -13.21 3.16
CA ARG A 21 11.48 -13.08 3.31
C ARG A 21 10.85 -14.20 4.12
N GLY A 22 11.45 -15.39 4.11
CA GLY A 22 11.02 -16.54 4.91
C GLY A 22 11.56 -16.55 6.34
N SER A 23 12.51 -15.67 6.67
CA SER A 23 13.15 -15.64 7.99
C SER A 23 12.19 -15.20 9.09
N LEU A 24 12.02 -16.02 10.12
CA LEU A 24 11.19 -15.68 11.28
C LEU A 24 11.76 -14.53 12.08
N THR A 25 13.10 -14.45 12.23
CA THR A 25 13.79 -13.37 12.93
C THR A 25 13.63 -12.02 12.23
N PHE A 26 13.40 -12.03 10.92
CA PHE A 26 13.04 -10.82 10.18
C PHE A 26 11.64 -10.31 10.52
N TRP A 27 10.67 -11.21 10.75
CA TRP A 27 9.29 -10.82 11.05
C TRP A 27 9.08 -10.53 12.53
N ILE A 28 9.72 -11.31 13.41
CA ILE A 28 9.65 -11.18 14.87
C ILE A 28 11.05 -10.78 15.32
N ASP A 29 11.40 -9.51 15.13
CA ASP A 29 12.67 -8.93 15.48
C ASP A 29 12.73 -8.55 16.99
N GLU A 30 13.92 -8.20 17.46
CA GLU A 30 14.15 -7.82 18.86
C GLU A 30 13.28 -6.62 19.29
N GLU A 31 13.01 -5.67 18.38
CA GLU A 31 12.14 -4.53 18.66
C GLU A 31 10.72 -5.00 18.94
N ALA A 32 10.21 -5.94 18.12
CA ALA A 32 8.90 -6.54 18.33
C ALA A 32 8.83 -7.30 19.66
N ILE A 33 9.87 -8.04 20.01
CA ILE A 33 9.96 -8.79 21.28
C ILE A 33 9.97 -7.83 22.48
N ARG A 34 10.82 -6.82 22.47
CA ARG A 34 10.92 -5.81 23.55
C ARG A 34 9.61 -5.07 23.79
N GLN A 35 8.93 -4.73 22.72
CA GLN A 35 7.66 -3.99 22.75
C GLN A 35 6.42 -4.90 22.71
N TRP A 36 6.56 -6.22 22.94
CA TRP A 36 5.45 -7.17 22.84
C TRP A 36 4.36 -6.93 23.86
N LYS A 37 4.78 -6.65 25.11
CA LYS A 37 3.86 -6.30 26.20
C LYS A 37 3.52 -4.82 26.14
N GLN A 38 2.27 -4.50 26.51
CA GLN A 38 1.84 -3.12 26.61
C GLN A 38 2.45 -2.46 27.85
N SER A 39 2.93 -1.23 27.71
CA SER A 39 3.32 -0.38 28.86
C SER A 39 2.11 -0.06 29.74
N LYS A 40 2.36 0.33 31.00
CA LYS A 40 1.29 0.77 31.93
C LYS A 40 0.40 1.81 31.26
N GLN A 41 -0.92 1.69 31.47
CA GLN A 41 -1.92 2.60 30.94
C GLN A 41 -2.68 3.23 32.12
N ASP A 42 -2.77 4.55 32.13
CA ASP A 42 -3.52 5.32 33.15
C ASP A 42 -5.05 5.37 32.85
N LYS A 43 -5.59 4.26 32.34
CA LYS A 43 -7.02 4.14 31.98
C LYS A 43 -7.74 3.23 32.96
N ARG A 44 -8.99 3.59 33.33
CA ARG A 44 -9.87 2.72 34.08
C ARG A 44 -10.18 1.43 33.36
N GLY A 45 -10.29 0.31 34.08
CA GLY A 45 -10.63 -1.00 33.56
C GLY A 45 -9.41 -1.93 33.43
N ARG A 46 -9.64 -3.16 32.91
CA ARG A 46 -8.57 -4.15 32.74
C ARG A 46 -7.54 -3.68 31.70
N PRO A 47 -6.27 -3.52 32.06
CA PRO A 47 -5.25 -3.02 31.15
C PRO A 47 -5.01 -4.01 29.99
N ARG A 48 -4.61 -3.47 28.84
CA ARG A 48 -4.20 -4.29 27.68
C ARG A 48 -2.87 -4.95 28.00
N GLN A 49 -2.78 -6.26 27.84
CA GLN A 49 -1.56 -7.02 28.07
C GLN A 49 -0.56 -6.90 26.89
N PHE A 50 -1.08 -6.86 25.66
CA PHE A 50 -0.28 -6.86 24.43
C PHE A 50 -0.31 -5.49 23.76
N SER A 51 0.81 -5.06 23.20
CA SER A 51 0.94 -3.81 22.47
C SER A 51 0.24 -3.84 21.10
N ASP A 52 0.08 -2.68 20.50
CA ASP A 52 -0.38 -2.59 19.10
C ASP A 52 0.67 -3.15 18.12
N LEU A 53 1.95 -3.08 18.47
CA LEU A 53 3.01 -3.69 17.69
C LEU A 53 2.91 -5.22 17.69
N ALA A 54 2.64 -5.86 18.84
CA ALA A 54 2.43 -7.31 18.92
C ALA A 54 1.26 -7.77 18.03
N ILE A 55 0.12 -7.06 18.08
CA ILE A 55 -1.03 -7.37 17.22
C ILE A 55 -0.71 -7.16 15.74
N THR A 56 -0.01 -6.07 15.41
CA THR A 56 0.40 -5.78 14.03
C THR A 56 1.35 -6.86 13.50
N THR A 57 2.36 -7.26 14.30
CA THR A 57 3.30 -8.32 13.95
C THR A 57 2.56 -9.65 13.73
N ALA A 58 1.65 -10.02 14.63
CA ALA A 58 0.82 -11.20 14.45
C ALA A 58 -0.01 -11.16 13.13
N LEU A 59 -0.59 -10.01 12.79
CA LEU A 59 -1.33 -9.84 11.53
C LEU A 59 -0.42 -9.92 10.29
N MET A 60 0.81 -9.41 10.36
CA MET A 60 1.79 -9.53 9.28
C MET A 60 2.19 -10.99 9.08
N VAL A 61 2.61 -11.68 10.15
CA VAL A 61 3.01 -13.10 10.11
C VAL A 61 1.86 -13.96 9.60
N LYS A 62 0.65 -13.77 10.15
CA LYS A 62 -0.56 -14.46 9.68
C LYS A 62 -0.70 -14.43 8.16
N ARG A 63 -0.43 -13.28 7.58
CA ARG A 63 -0.69 -13.08 6.16
C ARG A 63 0.46 -13.54 5.28
N VAL A 64 1.68 -13.22 5.66
CA VAL A 64 2.88 -13.62 4.92
C VAL A 64 2.96 -15.14 4.81
N PHE A 65 2.64 -15.86 5.90
CA PHE A 65 2.64 -17.32 5.93
C PHE A 65 1.25 -17.96 5.69
N SER A 66 0.26 -17.16 5.31
CA SER A 66 -1.10 -17.61 4.94
C SER A 66 -1.81 -18.48 5.99
N MET A 67 -1.61 -18.18 7.28
CA MET A 67 -2.14 -18.98 8.39
C MET A 67 -3.54 -18.54 8.86
N PRO A 68 -4.43 -19.45 9.29
CA PRO A 68 -5.60 -19.08 10.07
C PRO A 68 -5.19 -18.62 11.48
N LEU A 69 -6.06 -17.84 12.16
CA LEU A 69 -5.71 -17.23 13.45
C LEU A 69 -5.31 -18.21 14.56
N ARG A 70 -5.95 -19.39 14.60
CA ARG A 70 -5.63 -20.43 15.60
C ARG A 70 -4.27 -21.06 15.33
N ALA A 71 -3.97 -21.40 14.07
CA ALA A 71 -2.66 -21.91 13.69
C ALA A 71 -1.55 -20.89 13.92
N LEU A 72 -1.82 -19.59 13.65
CA LEU A 72 -0.90 -18.50 13.95
C LEU A 72 -0.51 -18.45 15.44
N GLN A 73 -1.48 -18.60 16.35
CA GLN A 73 -1.19 -18.60 17.78
C GLN A 73 -0.23 -19.75 18.13
N GLY A 74 -0.54 -20.99 17.75
CA GLY A 74 0.33 -22.12 18.01
C GLY A 74 1.71 -21.99 17.37
N PHE A 75 1.78 -21.42 16.16
CA PHE A 75 3.04 -21.15 15.47
C PHE A 75 3.92 -20.15 16.23
N ILE A 76 3.36 -19.01 16.63
CA ILE A 76 4.13 -17.97 17.37
C ILE A 76 4.54 -18.50 18.75
N ASP A 77 3.67 -19.22 19.47
CA ASP A 77 4.01 -19.81 20.77
C ASP A 77 5.15 -20.84 20.63
N SER A 78 5.14 -21.66 19.57
CA SER A 78 6.22 -22.59 19.27
C SER A 78 7.55 -21.87 18.97
N VAL A 79 7.50 -20.78 18.19
CA VAL A 79 8.68 -19.96 17.89
C VAL A 79 9.28 -19.39 19.18
N PHE A 80 8.47 -18.85 20.07
CA PHE A 80 8.94 -18.29 21.33
C PHE A 80 9.52 -19.35 22.25
N SER A 81 8.90 -20.53 22.30
CA SER A 81 9.41 -21.68 23.05
C SER A 81 10.79 -22.13 22.53
N LEU A 82 10.93 -22.32 21.22
CA LEU A 82 12.20 -22.73 20.59
C LEU A 82 13.30 -21.67 20.74
N ALA A 83 12.94 -20.40 20.74
CA ALA A 83 13.88 -19.30 20.94
C ALA A 83 14.17 -18.98 22.42
N ASN A 84 13.59 -19.75 23.37
CA ASN A 84 13.68 -19.50 24.81
C ASN A 84 13.29 -18.05 25.20
N VAL A 85 12.29 -17.47 24.51
CA VAL A 85 11.80 -16.12 24.80
C VAL A 85 10.61 -16.23 25.75
N PRO A 86 10.62 -15.63 26.97
CA PRO A 86 9.59 -15.81 27.98
C PRO A 86 8.37 -14.92 27.74
N ILE A 87 7.79 -15.00 26.55
CA ILE A 87 6.57 -14.31 26.16
C ILE A 87 5.63 -15.28 25.44
N VAL A 88 4.35 -14.93 25.38
CA VAL A 88 3.30 -15.74 24.74
C VAL A 88 2.61 -14.95 23.63
N CYS A 89 2.05 -15.67 22.68
CA CYS A 89 1.24 -15.08 21.63
C CYS A 89 -0.08 -14.54 22.20
N PRO A 90 -0.57 -13.39 21.72
CA PRO A 90 -1.95 -13.00 22.02
C PRO A 90 -2.94 -14.06 21.57
N HIS A 91 -3.91 -14.40 22.41
CA HIS A 91 -4.96 -15.35 22.06
C HIS A 91 -5.64 -14.95 20.75
N TYR A 92 -5.97 -15.90 19.89
CA TYR A 92 -6.53 -15.65 18.55
C TYR A 92 -7.76 -14.75 18.56
N SER A 93 -8.62 -14.85 19.58
CA SER A 93 -9.79 -13.96 19.75
C SER A 93 -9.39 -12.54 20.13
N CYS A 94 -8.29 -12.35 20.87
CA CYS A 94 -7.73 -11.04 21.17
C CYS A 94 -7.23 -10.38 19.88
N ILE A 95 -6.47 -11.11 19.06
CA ILE A 95 -5.99 -10.62 17.75
C ILE A 95 -7.18 -10.20 16.88
N SER A 96 -8.22 -11.05 16.78
CA SER A 96 -9.41 -10.77 15.98
C SER A 96 -10.15 -9.51 16.44
N ARG A 97 -10.34 -9.35 17.76
CA ARG A 97 -11.00 -8.19 18.35
C ARG A 97 -10.17 -6.92 18.16
N ARG A 98 -8.88 -6.99 18.46
CA ARG A 98 -7.96 -5.86 18.36
C ARG A 98 -7.65 -5.43 16.93
N ALA A 99 -7.76 -6.29 15.94
CA ALA A 99 -7.65 -5.93 14.53
C ALA A 99 -8.61 -4.80 14.09
N LYS A 100 -9.70 -4.57 14.84
CA LYS A 100 -10.65 -3.47 14.59
C LYS A 100 -10.20 -2.11 15.15
N GLN A 101 -9.25 -2.11 16.09
CA GLN A 101 -8.87 -0.95 16.88
C GLN A 101 -7.38 -0.61 16.79
N VAL A 102 -6.58 -1.53 16.22
CA VAL A 102 -5.13 -1.35 16.15
C VAL A 102 -4.77 -0.22 15.19
N GLU A 103 -4.02 0.74 15.70
CA GLU A 103 -3.41 1.79 14.89
C GLU A 103 -2.10 1.26 14.28
N VAL A 104 -2.16 0.95 13.00
CA VAL A 104 -0.99 0.45 12.28
C VAL A 104 -0.24 1.61 11.64
N SER A 105 0.92 1.95 12.17
CA SER A 105 1.86 2.84 11.48
C SER A 105 2.68 2.04 10.50
N PHE A 106 2.55 2.35 9.22
CA PHE A 106 3.32 1.74 8.12
C PHE A 106 4.31 2.72 7.48
N LYS A 107 4.43 3.93 8.05
CA LYS A 107 5.32 4.96 7.51
C LYS A 107 6.76 4.45 7.46
N PRO A 108 7.44 4.58 6.30
CA PRO A 108 8.84 4.22 6.19
C PRO A 108 9.72 5.14 7.03
N LYS A 109 10.88 4.63 7.44
CA LYS A 109 11.89 5.42 8.18
C LYS A 109 12.73 6.32 7.25
N SER A 110 12.51 6.25 5.95
CA SER A 110 13.24 7.03 4.93
C SER A 110 13.09 8.53 5.15
N ARG A 111 14.21 9.24 5.01
CA ARG A 111 14.33 10.70 5.18
C ARG A 111 14.62 11.35 3.83
N GLY A 112 14.53 12.70 3.80
CA GLY A 112 14.82 13.49 2.60
C GLY A 112 13.58 13.73 1.73
N ALA A 113 13.78 14.45 0.62
CA ALA A 113 12.72 14.79 -0.32
C ALA A 113 12.32 13.56 -1.17
N ILE A 114 11.04 13.45 -1.48
CA ILE A 114 10.50 12.49 -2.45
C ILE A 114 10.63 13.13 -3.83
N GLN A 115 11.47 12.58 -4.69
CA GLN A 115 11.67 13.12 -6.03
C GLN A 115 10.43 12.96 -6.89
N HIS A 116 9.83 11.77 -6.87
CA HIS A 116 8.63 11.48 -7.64
C HIS A 116 7.70 10.57 -6.85
N LEU A 117 6.50 11.05 -6.56
CA LEU A 117 5.44 10.31 -5.89
C LEU A 117 4.44 9.82 -6.93
N ALA A 118 4.30 8.52 -7.08
CA ALA A 118 3.30 7.91 -7.95
C ALA A 118 2.05 7.53 -7.16
N ILE A 119 0.87 7.96 -7.62
CA ILE A 119 -0.41 7.71 -6.96
C ILE A 119 -1.31 6.91 -7.89
N ASP A 120 -1.99 5.92 -7.30
CA ASP A 120 -2.94 5.08 -8.03
C ASP A 120 -3.95 4.44 -7.08
N ALA A 121 -5.05 3.92 -7.63
CA ALA A 121 -6.08 3.23 -6.88
C ALA A 121 -6.37 1.84 -7.46
N THR A 122 -6.74 0.92 -6.60
CA THR A 122 -7.13 -0.43 -7.04
C THR A 122 -8.29 -0.99 -6.24
N GLY A 123 -9.15 -1.75 -6.92
CA GLY A 123 -10.25 -2.46 -6.28
C GLY A 123 -9.78 -3.69 -5.50
N LEU A 124 -10.29 -3.84 -4.27
CA LEU A 124 -10.16 -5.02 -3.45
C LEU A 124 -11.54 -5.61 -3.18
N LYS A 125 -11.69 -6.91 -3.42
CA LYS A 125 -12.94 -7.61 -3.15
C LYS A 125 -13.11 -7.85 -1.66
N VAL A 126 -14.30 -7.53 -1.12
CA VAL A 126 -14.65 -7.88 0.25
C VAL A 126 -15.22 -9.30 0.26
N TYR A 127 -15.01 -10.02 1.36
CA TYR A 127 -15.51 -11.37 1.58
C TYR A 127 -16.97 -11.53 1.11
N GLY A 128 -17.21 -12.55 0.31
CA GLY A 128 -18.54 -12.90 -0.22
C GLY A 128 -18.44 -14.12 -1.12
N GLU A 129 -19.56 -14.71 -1.49
CA GLU A 129 -19.62 -15.89 -2.35
C GLU A 129 -18.94 -15.61 -3.71
N GLY A 130 -18.30 -16.67 -4.25
CA GLY A 130 -17.62 -16.59 -5.54
C GLY A 130 -18.59 -16.27 -6.68
N GLU A 131 -18.11 -15.60 -7.73
CA GLU A 131 -18.91 -15.23 -8.91
C GLU A 131 -19.66 -16.40 -9.53
N TRP A 132 -19.06 -17.58 -9.45
CA TRP A 132 -19.65 -18.80 -9.97
C TRP A 132 -20.90 -19.24 -9.21
N LYS A 133 -20.91 -19.16 -7.87
CA LYS A 133 -22.08 -19.49 -7.05
C LYS A 133 -23.24 -18.52 -7.29
N VAL A 134 -22.97 -17.25 -7.44
CA VAL A 134 -23.99 -16.22 -7.75
C VAL A 134 -24.61 -16.47 -9.13
N LYS A 135 -23.81 -16.85 -10.14
CA LYS A 135 -24.29 -17.20 -11.47
C LYS A 135 -25.10 -18.51 -11.47
N LYS A 136 -24.69 -19.51 -10.68
CA LYS A 136 -25.30 -20.84 -10.72
C LYS A 136 -26.60 -20.95 -9.90
N HIS A 137 -26.76 -20.19 -8.84
CA HIS A 137 -27.87 -20.35 -7.89
C HIS A 137 -28.83 -19.17 -7.84
N ALA A 138 -28.70 -18.18 -8.74
CA ALA A 138 -29.58 -16.99 -8.83
C ALA A 138 -29.97 -16.43 -7.43
N THR A 139 -29.14 -16.69 -6.41
CA THR A 139 -29.35 -16.21 -5.07
C THR A 139 -29.25 -14.70 -5.12
N ASP A 140 -30.30 -14.05 -4.66
CA ASP A 140 -30.49 -12.63 -4.53
C ASP A 140 -29.19 -11.86 -4.63
N GLY A 141 -29.03 -11.07 -5.68
CA GLY A 141 -27.83 -10.35 -6.04
C GLY A 141 -27.33 -9.40 -4.97
N LYS A 142 -27.03 -9.91 -3.77
CA LYS A 142 -26.31 -9.14 -2.75
C LYS A 142 -25.02 -8.70 -3.36
N ARG A 143 -25.06 -7.46 -3.83
CA ARG A 143 -24.01 -6.76 -4.55
C ARG A 143 -22.67 -7.09 -3.93
N ARG A 144 -21.75 -7.56 -4.74
CA ARG A 144 -20.35 -7.72 -4.37
C ARG A 144 -19.86 -6.43 -3.77
N VAL A 145 -19.41 -6.50 -2.52
CA VAL A 145 -18.88 -5.33 -1.84
C VAL A 145 -17.42 -5.19 -2.23
N TRP A 146 -17.09 -4.06 -2.80
CA TRP A 146 -15.73 -3.69 -3.14
C TRP A 146 -15.24 -2.57 -2.23
N ARG A 147 -13.94 -2.49 -2.08
CA ARG A 147 -13.23 -1.36 -1.48
C ARG A 147 -12.20 -0.87 -2.48
N LYS A 148 -11.89 0.40 -2.44
CA LYS A 148 -10.77 0.96 -3.18
C LYS A 148 -9.60 1.15 -2.24
N LEU A 149 -8.44 0.68 -2.65
CA LEU A 149 -7.17 0.95 -1.99
C LEU A 149 -6.40 1.95 -2.82
N HIS A 150 -6.17 3.12 -2.24
CA HIS A 150 -5.36 4.19 -2.82
C HIS A 150 -3.97 4.11 -2.21
N LEU A 151 -2.94 4.19 -3.04
CA LEU A 151 -1.55 4.15 -2.63
C LEU A 151 -0.78 5.34 -3.19
N ALA A 152 0.13 5.88 -2.39
CA ALA A 152 1.14 6.82 -2.83
C ALA A 152 2.53 6.19 -2.61
N VAL A 153 3.29 6.05 -3.68
CA VAL A 153 4.54 5.29 -3.72
C VAL A 153 5.69 6.22 -4.08
N ASP A 154 6.74 6.22 -3.26
CA ASP A 154 8.01 6.87 -3.58
C ASP A 154 8.72 6.02 -4.64
N THR A 155 8.85 6.54 -5.84
CA THR A 155 9.40 5.78 -6.98
C THR A 155 10.89 5.49 -6.85
N SER A 156 11.61 6.22 -6.00
CA SER A 156 13.04 6.02 -5.79
C SER A 156 13.32 4.88 -4.81
N THR A 157 12.47 4.73 -3.77
CA THR A 157 12.65 3.71 -2.73
C THR A 157 11.70 2.53 -2.89
N HIS A 158 10.69 2.63 -3.76
CA HIS A 158 9.56 1.70 -3.90
C HIS A 158 8.71 1.52 -2.63
N GLU A 159 8.85 2.42 -1.67
CA GLU A 159 8.09 2.39 -0.42
C GLU A 159 6.72 3.04 -0.59
N ILE A 160 5.71 2.45 0.04
CA ILE A 160 4.38 3.05 0.15
C ILE A 160 4.42 4.06 1.30
N VAL A 161 4.34 5.34 0.98
CA VAL A 161 4.44 6.44 1.95
C VAL A 161 3.10 6.89 2.49
N ALA A 162 2.02 6.69 1.72
CA ALA A 162 0.65 6.95 2.14
C ALA A 162 -0.30 5.91 1.55
N ALA A 163 -1.38 5.62 2.28
CA ALA A 163 -2.41 4.69 1.83
C ALA A 163 -3.75 5.02 2.46
N GLU A 164 -4.83 4.77 1.73
CA GLU A 164 -6.19 4.90 2.22
C GLU A 164 -7.08 3.80 1.64
N LEU A 165 -7.88 3.18 2.49
CA LEU A 165 -8.91 2.23 2.08
C LEU A 165 -10.25 2.95 2.11
N SER A 166 -10.90 3.12 0.97
CA SER A 166 -12.20 3.79 0.84
C SER A 166 -13.31 2.84 0.41
N LEU A 167 -14.53 3.33 0.47
CA LEU A 167 -15.68 2.69 -0.15
C LEU A 167 -15.57 2.78 -1.67
N SER A 168 -16.26 1.89 -2.39
CA SER A 168 -16.19 1.83 -3.86
C SER A 168 -16.79 3.04 -4.59
N ASN A 169 -17.68 3.78 -3.92
CA ASN A 169 -18.32 4.97 -4.45
C ASN A 169 -17.49 6.26 -4.27
N VAL A 170 -16.44 6.22 -3.45
CA VAL A 170 -15.52 7.36 -3.27
C VAL A 170 -14.62 7.48 -4.51
N THR A 171 -14.51 8.68 -5.06
CA THR A 171 -13.67 8.94 -6.24
C THR A 171 -12.19 9.02 -5.85
N ASP A 172 -11.31 8.78 -6.83
CA ASP A 172 -9.87 8.82 -6.58
C ASP A 172 -9.41 10.25 -6.26
N ALA A 173 -10.06 11.25 -6.85
CA ALA A 173 -9.80 12.66 -6.61
C ALA A 173 -10.11 13.10 -5.17
N GLU A 174 -11.22 12.62 -4.60
CA GLU A 174 -11.62 12.95 -3.21
C GLU A 174 -10.62 12.46 -2.16
N VAL A 175 -9.90 11.38 -2.46
CA VAL A 175 -8.94 10.77 -1.52
C VAL A 175 -7.57 11.45 -1.56
N LEU A 176 -7.21 12.09 -2.67
CA LEU A 176 -5.88 12.67 -2.87
C LEU A 176 -5.44 13.63 -1.75
N PRO A 177 -6.26 14.60 -1.28
CA PRO A 177 -5.86 15.48 -0.19
C PRO A 177 -5.48 14.74 1.09
N ASN A 178 -6.22 13.67 1.42
CA ASN A 178 -5.96 12.83 2.60
C ASN A 178 -4.66 12.03 2.46
N LEU A 179 -4.37 11.48 1.27
CA LEU A 179 -3.10 10.82 0.98
C LEU A 179 -1.93 11.78 1.16
N LEU A 180 -2.04 13.00 0.62
CA LEU A 180 -0.97 13.99 0.71
C LEU A 180 -0.76 14.51 2.14
N LYS A 181 -1.80 14.56 2.98
CA LYS A 181 -1.68 14.92 4.41
C LYS A 181 -0.88 13.89 5.21
N GLN A 182 -0.83 12.63 4.78
CA GLN A 182 -0.12 11.57 5.51
C GLN A 182 1.40 11.69 5.46
N THR A 183 1.98 12.39 4.48
CA THR A 183 3.42 12.64 4.42
C THR A 183 3.77 14.10 4.72
N ARG A 184 4.81 14.29 5.58
CA ARG A 184 5.40 15.62 5.86
C ARG A 184 6.65 15.90 5.03
N ARG A 185 7.16 14.89 4.32
CA ARG A 185 8.34 15.03 3.46
C ARG A 185 8.02 15.97 2.31
N ARG A 186 9.01 16.75 1.88
CA ARG A 186 8.92 17.55 0.64
C ARG A 186 8.74 16.60 -0.53
N ILE A 187 7.83 16.93 -1.45
CA ILE A 187 7.57 16.18 -2.68
C ILE A 187 7.88 17.09 -3.85
N ILE A 188 8.67 16.62 -4.82
CA ILE A 188 9.04 17.42 -5.99
C ILE A 188 8.01 17.22 -7.10
N GLU A 189 7.67 15.99 -7.44
CA GLU A 189 6.72 15.66 -8.50
C GLU A 189 5.67 14.68 -7.99
N ILE A 190 4.43 14.82 -8.45
CA ILE A 190 3.32 13.91 -8.16
C ILE A 190 2.68 13.47 -9.48
N SER A 191 2.66 12.17 -9.74
CA SER A 191 1.97 11.58 -10.90
C SER A 191 0.74 10.80 -10.48
N GLY A 192 -0.34 11.03 -11.21
CA GLY A 192 -1.60 10.26 -11.14
C GLY A 192 -2.13 9.99 -12.53
N ASP A 193 -3.16 9.18 -12.64
CA ASP A 193 -3.87 8.99 -13.92
C ASP A 193 -4.88 10.11 -14.19
N GLY A 194 -5.63 10.00 -15.29
CA GLY A 194 -6.64 11.00 -15.66
C GLY A 194 -7.83 11.11 -14.69
N ALA A 195 -8.00 10.17 -13.75
CA ALA A 195 -9.02 10.28 -12.71
C ALA A 195 -8.73 11.45 -11.75
N TYR A 196 -7.46 11.80 -11.59
CA TYR A 196 -6.98 12.93 -10.78
C TYR A 196 -6.98 14.27 -11.53
N ASP A 197 -7.44 14.35 -12.79
CA ASP A 197 -7.51 15.59 -13.57
C ASP A 197 -8.72 16.44 -13.13
N THR A 198 -8.67 16.97 -11.90
CA THR A 198 -9.67 17.82 -11.26
C THR A 198 -9.02 19.02 -10.58
N ARG A 199 -9.74 20.15 -10.43
CA ARG A 199 -9.21 21.35 -9.76
C ARG A 199 -8.74 21.05 -8.35
N ASP A 200 -9.54 20.35 -7.55
CA ASP A 200 -9.22 20.00 -6.17
C ASP A 200 -7.90 19.21 -6.05
N CYS A 201 -7.63 18.33 -7.04
CA CYS A 201 -6.36 17.60 -7.08
C CYS A 201 -5.18 18.52 -7.36
N TYR A 202 -5.31 19.42 -8.31
CA TYR A 202 -4.24 20.40 -8.61
C TYR A 202 -4.01 21.34 -7.44
N ASP A 203 -5.04 21.80 -6.74
CA ASP A 203 -4.93 22.63 -5.55
C ASP A 203 -4.26 21.88 -4.39
N ALA A 204 -4.62 20.64 -4.16
CA ALA A 204 -3.95 19.79 -3.16
C ALA A 204 -2.47 19.58 -3.46
N ILE A 205 -2.09 19.41 -4.73
CA ILE A 205 -0.71 19.28 -5.19
C ILE A 205 0.04 20.62 -5.05
N ARG A 206 -0.60 21.71 -5.43
CA ARG A 206 -0.07 23.08 -5.27
C ARG A 206 0.21 23.41 -3.81
N PHE A 207 -0.66 23.02 -2.89
CA PHE A 207 -0.42 23.16 -1.46
C PHE A 207 0.85 22.43 -0.98
N LYS A 208 1.19 21.30 -1.60
CA LYS A 208 2.46 20.59 -1.37
C LYS A 208 3.67 21.20 -2.10
N ARG A 209 3.46 22.24 -2.92
CA ARG A 209 4.49 22.86 -3.76
C ARG A 209 5.18 21.84 -4.68
N ALA A 210 4.43 20.87 -5.17
CA ALA A 210 4.91 19.82 -6.07
C ALA A 210 4.45 20.08 -7.50
N VAL A 211 5.18 19.53 -8.47
CA VAL A 211 4.81 19.59 -9.89
C VAL A 211 3.79 18.47 -10.18
N PRO A 212 2.59 18.79 -10.68
CA PRO A 212 1.60 17.79 -11.06
C PRO A 212 1.93 17.16 -12.41
N LEU A 213 2.00 15.85 -12.46
CA LEU A 213 2.15 15.05 -13.68
C LEU A 213 0.88 14.20 -13.88
N ILE A 214 -0.18 14.86 -14.34
CA ILE A 214 -1.51 14.24 -14.56
C ILE A 214 -1.87 14.40 -16.05
N PRO A 215 -2.16 13.31 -16.78
CA PRO A 215 -2.60 13.41 -18.16
C PRO A 215 -4.02 14.00 -18.22
N PRO A 216 -4.27 14.97 -19.12
CA PRO A 216 -5.59 15.55 -19.28
C PRO A 216 -6.58 14.50 -19.80
N ARG A 217 -7.83 14.58 -19.33
CA ARG A 217 -8.93 13.74 -19.80
C ARG A 217 -9.19 13.96 -21.29
N GLU A 218 -9.98 13.08 -21.87
CA GLU A 218 -10.47 13.27 -23.23
C GLU A 218 -11.34 14.51 -23.31
N GLY A 219 -11.23 15.30 -24.39
CA GLY A 219 -11.96 16.55 -24.54
C GLY A 219 -11.50 17.69 -23.61
N ALA A 220 -10.39 17.56 -22.90
CA ALA A 220 -9.92 18.57 -21.95
C ALA A 220 -9.68 19.93 -22.62
N ALA A 221 -10.32 20.99 -22.09
CA ALA A 221 -10.08 22.38 -22.44
C ALA A 221 -8.97 23.00 -21.57
N PHE A 222 -8.42 24.13 -22.00
CA PHE A 222 -7.55 24.93 -21.16
C PHE A 222 -8.30 25.49 -19.96
N TRP A 223 -7.60 25.60 -18.85
CA TRP A 223 -8.07 26.35 -17.68
C TRP A 223 -7.49 27.77 -17.72
N GLU A 224 -7.51 28.47 -16.59
CA GLU A 224 -6.99 29.83 -16.47
C GLU A 224 -5.54 29.94 -16.97
N ASN A 225 -5.14 31.14 -17.41
CA ASN A 225 -3.80 31.36 -17.93
C ASN A 225 -2.72 31.05 -16.89
N GLY A 226 -1.64 30.40 -17.31
CA GLY A 226 -0.54 30.00 -16.42
C GLY A 226 -0.80 28.74 -15.60
N HIS A 227 -1.99 28.10 -15.67
CA HIS A 227 -2.25 26.88 -14.93
C HIS A 227 -1.37 25.70 -15.42
N PRO A 228 -0.70 24.93 -14.52
CA PRO A 228 0.26 23.87 -14.90
C PRO A 228 -0.36 22.77 -15.77
N ARG A 229 -1.66 22.51 -15.63
CA ARG A 229 -2.42 21.56 -16.48
C ARG A 229 -2.39 21.92 -17.96
N ASN A 230 -2.37 23.22 -18.27
CA ASN A 230 -2.43 23.72 -19.63
C ASN A 230 -1.27 23.23 -20.49
N LEU A 231 -0.11 22.98 -19.89
CA LEU A 231 1.05 22.41 -20.56
C LEU A 231 0.74 21.02 -21.16
N ALA A 232 0.10 20.14 -20.38
CA ALA A 232 -0.27 18.81 -20.84
C ALA A 232 -1.40 18.87 -21.89
N VAL A 233 -2.38 19.76 -21.70
CA VAL A 233 -3.46 20.00 -22.68
C VAL A 233 -2.91 20.52 -24.00
N GLY A 234 -1.99 21.51 -23.95
CA GLY A 234 -1.34 22.07 -25.12
C GLY A 234 -0.54 21.03 -25.90
N CYS A 235 0.25 20.22 -25.21
CA CYS A 235 0.97 19.10 -25.84
C CYS A 235 0.02 18.10 -26.50
N LYS A 236 -1.11 17.78 -25.84
CA LYS A 236 -2.11 16.85 -26.43
C LYS A 236 -2.75 17.43 -27.68
N LYS A 237 -3.13 18.72 -27.66
CA LYS A 237 -3.71 19.42 -28.83
C LYS A 237 -2.71 19.51 -29.99
N LEU A 238 -1.45 19.86 -29.71
CA LEU A 238 -0.43 20.03 -30.73
C LEU A 238 0.00 18.72 -31.39
N TYR A 239 0.08 17.62 -30.63
CA TYR A 239 0.62 16.35 -31.12
C TYR A 239 -0.43 15.23 -31.25
N GLY A 240 -1.71 15.51 -31.02
CA GLY A 240 -2.80 14.53 -31.06
C GLY A 240 -2.75 13.44 -29.97
N SER A 241 -1.69 13.43 -29.15
CA SER A 241 -1.55 12.43 -28.08
C SER A 241 -0.72 12.94 -26.90
N ASN A 242 -0.88 12.30 -25.74
CA ASN A 242 -0.09 12.58 -24.54
C ASN A 242 1.33 11.98 -24.57
N ASN A 243 1.71 11.22 -25.62
CA ASN A 243 2.94 10.43 -25.61
C ASN A 243 4.21 11.26 -25.52
N LYS A 244 4.28 12.36 -26.27
CA LYS A 244 5.45 13.27 -26.22
C LYS A 244 5.59 13.92 -24.84
N TRP A 245 4.47 14.38 -24.25
CA TRP A 245 4.44 14.92 -22.90
C TRP A 245 4.88 13.89 -21.87
N LYS A 246 4.31 12.67 -21.93
CA LYS A 246 4.68 11.57 -21.02
C LYS A 246 6.17 11.23 -21.06
N LYS A 247 6.77 11.20 -22.25
CA LYS A 247 8.22 10.95 -22.42
C LYS A 247 9.05 12.10 -21.85
N ARG A 248 8.69 13.36 -22.18
CA ARG A 248 9.44 14.56 -21.76
C ARG A 248 9.48 14.72 -20.25
N TYR A 249 8.37 14.45 -19.56
CA TYR A 249 8.24 14.65 -18.10
C TYR A 249 8.40 13.38 -17.28
N GLY A 250 8.85 12.28 -17.88
CA GLY A 250 9.13 11.05 -17.14
C GLY A 250 7.89 10.41 -16.51
N TYR A 251 6.70 10.65 -17.05
CA TYR A 251 5.42 10.14 -16.54
C TYR A 251 5.38 8.60 -16.42
N HIS A 252 6.17 7.87 -17.21
CA HIS A 252 6.25 6.40 -17.18
C HIS A 252 6.63 5.85 -15.81
N LYS A 253 7.31 6.64 -14.95
CA LYS A 253 7.59 6.25 -13.54
C LYS A 253 6.33 5.93 -12.75
N ARG A 254 5.16 6.44 -13.17
CA ARG A 254 3.87 6.09 -12.56
C ARG A 254 3.60 4.57 -12.56
N SER A 255 4.10 3.83 -13.53
CA SER A 255 3.94 2.37 -13.57
C SER A 255 4.48 1.65 -12.32
N LEU A 256 5.33 2.28 -11.53
CA LEU A 256 5.80 1.74 -10.25
C LEU A 256 4.68 1.68 -9.20
N SER A 257 3.65 2.53 -9.29
CA SER A 257 2.45 2.39 -8.46
C SER A 257 1.66 1.13 -8.81
N GLU A 258 1.57 0.79 -10.09
CA GLU A 258 0.93 -0.47 -10.56
C GLU A 258 1.69 -1.69 -10.05
N THR A 259 3.04 -1.63 -10.05
CA THR A 259 3.89 -2.67 -9.45
C THR A 259 3.64 -2.82 -7.96
N ALA A 260 3.53 -1.72 -7.22
CA ALA A 260 3.22 -1.75 -5.79
C ALA A 260 1.81 -2.32 -5.54
N MET A 261 0.81 -1.94 -6.35
CA MET A 261 -0.55 -2.49 -6.31
C MET A 261 -0.54 -4.01 -6.54
N HIS A 262 0.20 -4.48 -7.53
CA HIS A 262 0.34 -5.91 -7.80
C HIS A 262 0.94 -6.63 -6.59
N ARG A 263 2.01 -6.11 -6.00
CA ARG A 263 2.66 -6.68 -4.80
C ARG A 263 1.72 -6.72 -3.60
N VAL A 264 0.93 -5.67 -3.38
CA VAL A 264 -0.10 -5.65 -2.32
C VAL A 264 -1.16 -6.70 -2.59
N LYS A 265 -1.64 -6.84 -3.82
CA LYS A 265 -2.64 -7.86 -4.20
C LYS A 265 -2.10 -9.27 -4.01
N GLN A 266 -0.86 -9.54 -4.37
CA GLN A 266 -0.23 -10.84 -4.13
C GLN A 266 -0.17 -11.14 -2.63
N LEU A 267 0.25 -10.20 -1.80
CA LEU A 267 0.34 -10.35 -0.36
C LEU A 267 -1.05 -10.46 0.32
N LEU A 268 -2.02 -9.65 -0.11
CA LEU A 268 -3.40 -9.69 0.39
C LEU A 268 -4.23 -10.83 -0.21
N GLY A 269 -3.79 -11.43 -1.31
CA GLY A 269 -4.58 -12.38 -2.09
C GLY A 269 -5.78 -11.73 -2.78
N GLY A 270 -5.75 -10.43 -3.04
CA GLY A 270 -6.81 -9.67 -3.73
C GLY A 270 -8.14 -9.58 -2.98
N ARG A 271 -8.23 -10.10 -1.75
CA ARG A 271 -9.48 -10.20 -0.97
C ARG A 271 -9.31 -9.72 0.47
N LEU A 272 -10.31 -9.00 0.94
CA LEU A 272 -10.45 -8.62 2.34
C LEU A 272 -11.40 -9.61 3.04
N SER A 273 -10.84 -10.49 3.86
CA SER A 273 -11.57 -11.58 4.51
C SER A 273 -12.26 -11.20 5.83
N LEU A 274 -12.14 -9.94 6.27
CA LEU A 274 -12.73 -9.47 7.52
C LEU A 274 -14.06 -8.76 7.24
N ARG A 275 -15.07 -8.98 8.10
CA ARG A 275 -16.41 -8.39 7.91
C ARG A 275 -16.48 -6.91 8.29
N ASN A 276 -15.81 -6.54 9.37
CA ASN A 276 -15.83 -5.17 9.89
C ASN A 276 -14.87 -4.27 9.09
N TYR A 277 -15.32 -3.07 8.71
CA TYR A 277 -14.55 -2.11 7.92
C TYR A 277 -13.24 -1.70 8.60
N ASN A 278 -13.26 -1.34 9.89
CA ASN A 278 -12.06 -0.95 10.61
C ASN A 278 -11.03 -2.10 10.66
N ALA A 279 -11.51 -3.35 10.78
CA ALA A 279 -10.64 -4.52 10.72
C ALA A 279 -10.05 -4.73 9.30
N GLN A 280 -10.79 -4.37 8.25
CA GLN A 280 -10.27 -4.35 6.87
C GLN A 280 -9.17 -3.31 6.72
N VAL A 281 -9.36 -2.09 7.28
CA VAL A 281 -8.34 -1.02 7.31
C VAL A 281 -7.10 -1.49 8.05
N GLY A 282 -7.24 -1.95 9.29
CA GLY A 282 -6.11 -2.42 10.11
C GLY A 282 -5.32 -3.55 9.43
N LYS A 283 -6.03 -4.51 8.81
CA LYS A 283 -5.41 -5.58 8.03
C LYS A 283 -4.66 -5.03 6.82
N THR A 284 -5.25 -4.12 6.06
CA THR A 284 -4.63 -3.53 4.86
C THR A 284 -3.36 -2.78 5.25
N TYR A 285 -3.39 -1.98 6.30
CA TYR A 285 -2.23 -1.23 6.76
C TYR A 285 -1.12 -2.15 7.32
N ALA A 286 -1.49 -3.24 8.00
CA ALA A 286 -0.51 -4.25 8.40
C ALA A 286 0.17 -4.91 7.17
N MET A 287 -0.57 -5.12 6.07
CA MET A 287 0.02 -5.64 4.82
C MET A 287 0.93 -4.63 4.14
N ILE A 288 0.54 -3.35 4.14
CA ILE A 288 1.41 -2.28 3.62
C ILE A 288 2.69 -2.17 4.45
N LYS A 289 2.60 -2.28 5.77
CA LYS A 289 3.77 -2.34 6.66
C LYS A 289 4.66 -3.53 6.33
N ALA A 290 4.07 -4.71 6.14
CA ALA A 290 4.81 -5.91 5.72
C ALA A 290 5.48 -5.70 4.36
N LEU A 291 4.79 -5.10 3.40
CA LEU A 291 5.35 -4.82 2.08
C LEU A 291 6.52 -3.82 2.13
N ASN A 292 6.39 -2.74 2.92
CA ASN A 292 7.48 -1.79 3.13
C ASN A 292 8.68 -2.47 3.82
N LYS A 293 8.43 -3.36 4.80
CA LYS A 293 9.48 -4.16 5.43
C LYS A 293 10.20 -5.07 4.42
N LEU A 294 9.44 -5.71 3.50
CA LEU A 294 9.99 -6.51 2.40
C LEU A 294 10.78 -5.66 1.38
N THR A 295 10.31 -4.45 1.09
CA THR A 295 11.01 -3.50 0.21
C THR A 295 12.37 -3.11 0.81
N GLY A 296 12.44 -2.91 2.12
CA GLY A 296 13.68 -2.61 2.84
C GLY A 296 14.74 -3.73 2.81
N LEU A 297 14.37 -4.97 2.49
CA LEU A 297 15.33 -6.06 2.27
C LEU A 297 16.11 -5.91 0.96
N GLY A 298 15.55 -5.22 -0.02
CA GLY A 298 16.11 -4.98 -1.34
C GLY A 298 15.14 -5.24 -2.48
N MET A 299 15.28 -4.45 -3.52
CA MET A 299 14.53 -4.53 -4.76
C MET A 299 15.46 -4.94 -5.93
N PRO A 300 14.92 -5.55 -6.99
CA PRO A 300 15.73 -5.84 -8.17
C PRO A 300 16.09 -4.53 -8.88
N GLU A 301 17.37 -4.40 -9.21
CA GLU A 301 17.84 -3.35 -10.12
C GLU A 301 17.88 -3.94 -11.52
N THR A 302 17.18 -3.30 -12.46
CA THR A 302 17.06 -3.80 -13.82
C THR A 302 17.69 -2.83 -14.82
N GLN A 303 18.48 -3.37 -15.73
CA GLN A 303 19.04 -2.62 -16.85
C GLN A 303 18.41 -3.12 -18.17
N CYS A 304 18.02 -2.18 -19.03
CA CYS A 304 17.54 -2.50 -20.35
C CYS A 304 18.71 -3.02 -21.21
N ILE A 305 18.52 -4.18 -21.84
CA ILE A 305 19.45 -4.73 -22.82
C ILE A 305 18.81 -4.49 -24.18
N VAL A 306 19.47 -3.70 -25.00
CA VAL A 306 19.04 -3.43 -26.39
C VAL A 306 19.35 -4.64 -27.26
#